data_8d72097ff3c68cce5105b42282babe27
#
_entry.id   8d72097ff3c68cce5105b42282babe27
#
_cell.length_a   1.000
_cell.length_b   1.000
_cell.length_c   1.000
_cell.angle_alpha   90.00
_cell.angle_beta   90.00
_cell.angle_gamma   90.00
#
_symmetry.space_group_name_H-M   'P 1'
#
loop_
_entity.id
_entity.type
_entity.pdbx_description
1 polymer ?
#
loop_
_entity_poly.entity_id
_entity_poly.type
_entity_poly.pdbx_seq_one_letter_code
_entity_poly.pdbx_strand_id
1 'polypeptide(L)'
;MSYVEEILEKVVAANPNEPEFHQAVKEVLESLKVVVDANEELYRKNGILERLVEPERIISFRVPWVDDKGNVQVNKGYRVQFNNSIGAYKGGLRFHPTVNQSILKFLGFEQVLKNSLTGLPMGGGKGGSNFDPKGKSDREVMAFCQSFMSELYKHIGKDTDVPAGDIGVGGREIGYLFGQYKRLSTLFEGVLTGKGIPFGGSLARTEATGYGLVYILDEMLKANNKELKGKTVVVTGSGNVAIYAIEKAQQLGAKIVALCDSNGYVYDENGIQVDVVKDIKEVKRQRISEYANRVSSAKYTEGKGIWNIKCDIYLPCATQNELDLDGAKALVANGCFAVAEGANMPTTLEATKYLQENGVLFMPGKASNAGGVSVSGLEQSQNAMRLSWTFEEVDEKLKGIMKDIFTKVDDAAKRYGQEGNYVAGANIAGFEKVANAMISQGIV
;
A
#
# COMPACT_ATOMS: atom_id res chain seq x y z
N MET A 1 -1.44 -19.65 28.30
CA MET A 1 -1.15 -19.18 26.91
C MET A 1 -2.44 -18.60 26.36
N SER A 2 -2.42 -17.37 25.87
CA SER A 2 -3.58 -16.77 25.23
C SER A 2 -3.83 -17.38 23.85
N TYR A 3 -5.04 -17.20 23.30
CA TYR A 3 -5.36 -17.72 21.96
C TYR A 3 -4.40 -17.17 20.89
N VAL A 4 -4.04 -15.87 20.98
CA VAL A 4 -3.05 -15.25 20.10
C VAL A 4 -1.69 -15.94 20.19
N GLU A 5 -1.16 -16.20 21.40
CA GLU A 5 0.13 -16.85 21.59
C GLU A 5 0.14 -18.29 21.03
N GLU A 6 -0.94 -19.03 21.25
CA GLU A 6 -1.12 -20.38 20.70
C GLU A 6 -1.04 -20.40 19.18
N ILE A 7 -1.72 -19.44 18.51
CA ILE A 7 -1.71 -19.34 17.05
C ILE A 7 -0.33 -18.94 16.52
N LEU A 8 0.35 -18.01 17.19
CA LEU A 8 1.71 -17.61 16.80
C LEU A 8 2.69 -18.79 16.85
N GLU A 9 2.63 -19.62 17.89
CA GLU A 9 3.47 -20.83 17.96
C GLU A 9 3.16 -21.79 16.82
N LYS A 10 1.86 -22.03 16.53
CA LYS A 10 1.43 -22.87 15.41
C LYS A 10 1.93 -22.38 14.06
N VAL A 11 1.85 -21.05 13.80
CA VAL A 11 2.31 -20.43 12.54
C VAL A 11 3.81 -20.62 12.37
N VAL A 12 4.60 -20.38 13.42
CA VAL A 12 6.05 -20.56 13.37
C VAL A 12 6.43 -22.02 13.12
N ALA A 13 5.76 -22.96 13.79
CA ALA A 13 6.02 -24.39 13.64
C ALA A 13 5.64 -24.91 12.23
N ALA A 14 4.54 -24.42 11.67
CA ALA A 14 4.05 -24.84 10.35
C ALA A 14 4.85 -24.23 9.17
N ASN A 15 5.56 -23.11 9.37
CA ASN A 15 6.24 -22.35 8.33
C ASN A 15 7.73 -22.09 8.68
N PRO A 16 8.56 -23.11 8.89
CA PRO A 16 9.88 -22.96 9.53
C PRO A 16 10.88 -22.06 8.80
N ASN A 17 10.68 -21.76 7.53
CA ASN A 17 11.60 -20.97 6.70
C ASN A 17 10.95 -19.68 6.15
N GLU A 18 9.99 -19.11 6.85
CA GLU A 18 9.22 -17.95 6.41
C GLU A 18 9.29 -16.77 7.43
N PRO A 19 10.48 -16.21 7.71
CA PRO A 19 10.65 -15.22 8.77
C PRO A 19 9.86 -13.93 8.54
N GLU A 20 9.70 -13.49 7.29
CA GLU A 20 8.94 -12.29 6.96
C GLU A 20 7.44 -12.49 7.25
N PHE A 21 6.94 -13.70 6.99
CA PHE A 21 5.55 -14.06 7.31
C PHE A 21 5.34 -14.15 8.83
N HIS A 22 6.27 -14.77 9.57
CA HIS A 22 6.21 -14.84 11.03
C HIS A 22 6.12 -13.46 11.67
N GLN A 23 6.98 -12.52 11.21
CA GLN A 23 7.00 -11.16 11.73
C GLN A 23 5.67 -10.46 11.48
N ALA A 24 5.15 -10.51 10.27
CA ALA A 24 3.89 -9.86 9.92
C ALA A 24 2.69 -10.41 10.71
N VAL A 25 2.60 -11.73 10.86
CA VAL A 25 1.53 -12.37 11.65
C VAL A 25 1.65 -11.96 13.12
N LYS A 26 2.86 -11.95 13.68
CA LYS A 26 3.11 -11.53 15.07
C LYS A 26 2.66 -10.09 15.31
N GLU A 27 3.11 -9.15 14.51
CA GLU A 27 2.78 -7.73 14.64
C GLU A 27 1.27 -7.48 14.56
N VAL A 28 0.59 -8.15 13.64
CA VAL A 28 -0.85 -8.02 13.50
C VAL A 28 -1.59 -8.66 14.67
N LEU A 29 -1.32 -9.92 15.00
CA LEU A 29 -2.06 -10.63 16.04
C LEU A 29 -1.82 -10.04 17.44
N GLU A 30 -0.62 -9.55 17.75
CA GLU A 30 -0.36 -8.83 19.00
C GLU A 30 -1.20 -7.56 19.12
N SER A 31 -1.39 -6.83 18.04
CA SER A 31 -2.26 -5.63 18.01
C SER A 31 -3.75 -5.95 18.11
N LEU A 32 -4.15 -7.19 17.76
CA LEU A 32 -5.53 -7.67 17.84
C LEU A 32 -5.87 -8.30 19.19
N LYS A 33 -4.91 -8.46 20.11
CA LYS A 33 -5.12 -9.17 21.38
C LYS A 33 -6.33 -8.64 22.13
N VAL A 34 -6.54 -7.34 22.18
CA VAL A 34 -7.65 -6.71 22.91
C VAL A 34 -9.02 -7.12 22.35
N VAL A 35 -9.18 -7.20 21.05
CA VAL A 35 -10.44 -7.62 20.40
C VAL A 35 -10.62 -9.14 20.45
N VAL A 36 -9.52 -9.87 20.35
CA VAL A 36 -9.53 -11.35 20.42
C VAL A 36 -9.91 -11.81 21.83
N ASP A 37 -9.28 -11.28 22.88
CA ASP A 37 -9.57 -11.63 24.27
C ASP A 37 -11.04 -11.28 24.63
N ALA A 38 -11.57 -10.17 24.10
CA ALA A 38 -12.98 -9.79 24.32
C ALA A 38 -14.01 -10.72 23.65
N ASN A 39 -13.61 -11.50 22.65
CA ASN A 39 -14.48 -12.37 21.86
C ASN A 39 -13.92 -13.80 21.71
N GLU A 40 -13.06 -14.25 22.61
CA GLU A 40 -12.25 -15.47 22.46
C GLU A 40 -13.10 -16.72 22.19
N GLU A 41 -14.18 -16.93 22.95
CA GLU A 41 -15.06 -18.09 22.76
C GLU A 41 -15.66 -18.15 21.36
N LEU A 42 -16.14 -17.02 20.83
CA LEU A 42 -16.73 -16.91 19.51
C LEU A 42 -15.68 -17.20 18.42
N TYR A 43 -14.48 -16.60 18.56
CA TYR A 43 -13.43 -16.74 17.56
C TYR A 43 -12.81 -18.15 17.57
N ARG A 44 -12.60 -18.76 18.74
CA ARG A 44 -12.14 -20.15 18.82
C ARG A 44 -13.14 -21.13 18.24
N LYS A 45 -14.43 -20.98 18.56
CA LYS A 45 -15.50 -21.83 18.02
C LYS A 45 -15.53 -21.85 16.50
N ASN A 46 -15.19 -20.74 15.87
CA ASN A 46 -15.20 -20.59 14.41
C ASN A 46 -13.81 -20.73 13.76
N GLY A 47 -12.75 -21.00 14.53
CA GLY A 47 -11.37 -21.12 14.04
C GLY A 47 -10.90 -19.86 13.31
N ILE A 48 -11.27 -18.67 13.81
CA ILE A 48 -11.06 -17.41 13.07
C ILE A 48 -9.59 -17.12 12.89
N LEU A 49 -8.77 -17.23 13.93
CA LEU A 49 -7.36 -16.91 13.81
C LEU A 49 -6.61 -17.96 12.99
N GLU A 50 -6.92 -19.26 13.15
CA GLU A 50 -6.35 -20.33 12.33
C GLU A 50 -6.60 -20.09 10.83
N ARG A 51 -7.83 -19.76 10.47
CA ARG A 51 -8.24 -19.50 9.09
C ARG A 51 -7.74 -18.17 8.56
N LEU A 52 -7.54 -17.17 9.43
CA LEU A 52 -7.04 -15.85 9.05
C LEU A 52 -5.55 -15.88 8.69
N VAL A 53 -4.75 -16.71 9.36
CA VAL A 53 -3.30 -16.77 9.15
C VAL A 53 -2.88 -17.83 8.13
N GLU A 54 -3.80 -18.65 7.64
CA GLU A 54 -3.53 -19.63 6.60
C GLU A 54 -4.13 -19.15 5.28
N PRO A 55 -3.33 -19.00 4.20
CA PRO A 55 -3.87 -18.63 2.90
C PRO A 55 -4.76 -19.73 2.33
N GLU A 56 -5.87 -19.36 1.70
CA GLU A 56 -6.79 -20.32 1.10
C GLU A 56 -6.13 -21.11 -0.04
N ARG A 57 -5.24 -20.49 -0.80
CA ARG A 57 -4.48 -21.16 -1.87
C ARG A 57 -3.15 -20.47 -2.15
N ILE A 58 -2.13 -21.29 -2.47
CA ILE A 58 -0.86 -20.83 -3.04
C ILE A 58 -0.66 -21.55 -4.36
N ILE A 59 -0.54 -20.78 -5.43
CA ILE A 59 -0.26 -21.28 -6.77
C ILE A 59 1.18 -20.93 -7.09
N SER A 60 1.99 -21.95 -7.42
CA SER A 60 3.40 -21.80 -7.79
C SER A 60 3.63 -22.46 -9.13
N PHE A 61 4.29 -21.77 -10.05
CA PHE A 61 4.50 -22.25 -11.42
C PHE A 61 5.84 -21.78 -11.98
N ARG A 62 6.30 -22.52 -13.00
CA ARG A 62 7.50 -22.19 -13.76
C ARG A 62 7.17 -21.22 -14.89
N VAL A 63 8.05 -20.21 -15.08
CA VAL A 63 7.92 -19.20 -16.14
C VAL A 63 9.14 -19.26 -17.05
N PRO A 64 9.13 -20.06 -18.13
CA PRO A 64 10.20 -20.08 -19.13
C PRO A 64 9.98 -18.97 -20.16
N TRP A 65 11.04 -18.28 -20.53
CA TRP A 65 11.01 -17.24 -21.58
C TRP A 65 12.36 -17.15 -22.28
N VAL A 66 12.44 -16.45 -23.41
CA VAL A 66 13.67 -16.32 -24.22
C VAL A 66 14.13 -14.88 -24.20
N ASP A 67 15.39 -14.65 -23.84
CA ASP A 67 16.02 -13.34 -23.83
C ASP A 67 16.36 -12.83 -25.25
N ASP A 68 16.85 -11.59 -25.35
CA ASP A 68 17.20 -10.96 -26.60
C ASP A 68 18.38 -11.64 -27.33
N LYS A 69 19.16 -12.44 -26.61
CA LYS A 69 20.28 -13.21 -27.14
C LYS A 69 19.87 -14.62 -27.61
N GLY A 70 18.60 -14.99 -27.44
CA GLY A 70 18.07 -16.30 -27.77
C GLY A 70 18.26 -17.38 -26.71
N ASN A 71 18.70 -17.00 -25.48
CA ASN A 71 18.88 -17.95 -24.38
C ASN A 71 17.57 -18.18 -23.64
N VAL A 72 17.32 -19.42 -23.25
CA VAL A 72 16.18 -19.77 -22.41
C VAL A 72 16.46 -19.32 -20.96
N GLN A 73 15.54 -18.55 -20.42
CA GLN A 73 15.50 -18.13 -19.03
C GLN A 73 14.34 -18.82 -18.32
N VAL A 74 14.51 -19.09 -17.02
CA VAL A 74 13.48 -19.74 -16.19
C VAL A 74 13.35 -19.00 -14.88
N ASN A 75 12.17 -18.46 -14.63
CA ASN A 75 11.80 -17.84 -13.38
C ASN A 75 10.70 -18.65 -12.67
N LYS A 76 10.45 -18.34 -11.41
CA LYS A 76 9.37 -18.91 -10.63
C LYS A 76 8.28 -17.85 -10.42
N GLY A 77 7.06 -18.22 -10.77
CA GLY A 77 5.87 -17.40 -10.56
C GLY A 77 5.05 -17.90 -9.38
N TYR A 78 4.33 -16.96 -8.75
CA TYR A 78 3.46 -17.25 -7.59
C TYR A 78 2.19 -16.41 -7.64
N ARG A 79 1.10 -16.97 -7.09
CA ARG A 79 -0.08 -16.25 -6.66
C ARG A 79 -0.56 -16.80 -5.34
N VAL A 80 -0.60 -15.97 -4.31
CA VAL A 80 -1.21 -16.25 -3.02
C VAL A 80 -2.62 -15.67 -3.02
N GLN A 81 -3.61 -16.52 -3.01
CA GLN A 81 -5.02 -16.22 -2.81
C GLN A 81 -5.28 -16.39 -1.31
N PHE A 82 -5.22 -15.26 -0.58
CA PHE A 82 -5.09 -15.34 0.88
C PHE A 82 -6.43 -15.51 1.57
N ASN A 83 -7.38 -14.63 1.29
CA ASN A 83 -8.72 -14.68 1.89
C ASN A 83 -9.72 -13.94 1.00
N ASN A 84 -10.86 -14.57 0.70
CA ASN A 84 -11.91 -14.02 -0.15
C ASN A 84 -13.23 -13.78 0.60
N SER A 85 -13.26 -13.84 1.92
CA SER A 85 -14.48 -13.70 2.72
C SER A 85 -15.24 -12.39 2.48
N ILE A 86 -14.56 -11.34 2.00
CA ILE A 86 -15.17 -10.02 1.76
C ILE A 86 -15.20 -9.64 0.27
N GLY A 87 -14.82 -10.53 -0.63
CA GLY A 87 -14.82 -10.30 -2.08
C GLY A 87 -13.69 -11.04 -2.80
N ALA A 88 -13.64 -10.91 -4.11
CA ALA A 88 -12.59 -11.50 -4.93
C ALA A 88 -11.18 -11.17 -4.40
N TYR A 89 -10.25 -12.10 -4.51
CA TYR A 89 -8.86 -11.84 -4.12
C TYR A 89 -8.32 -10.61 -4.85
N LYS A 90 -7.65 -9.72 -4.14
CA LYS A 90 -7.14 -8.46 -4.70
C LYS A 90 -5.78 -8.15 -4.14
N GLY A 91 -4.83 -7.85 -5.01
CA GLY A 91 -3.50 -7.40 -4.63
C GLY A 91 -2.49 -7.46 -5.77
N GLY A 92 -1.38 -6.73 -5.62
CA GLY A 92 -0.39 -6.51 -6.66
C GLY A 92 0.43 -7.75 -7.04
N LEU A 93 1.00 -7.69 -8.23
CA LEU A 93 2.08 -8.56 -8.69
C LEU A 93 3.41 -7.82 -8.53
N ARG A 94 4.40 -8.47 -7.90
CA ARG A 94 5.75 -7.93 -7.73
C ARG A 94 6.74 -8.70 -8.59
N PHE A 95 7.49 -7.98 -9.43
CA PHE A 95 8.61 -8.55 -10.18
C PHE A 95 9.92 -7.99 -9.62
N HIS A 96 10.60 -8.82 -8.83
CA HIS A 96 11.85 -8.44 -8.18
C HIS A 96 12.66 -9.69 -7.80
N PRO A 97 14.00 -9.68 -7.90
CA PRO A 97 14.83 -10.85 -7.60
C PRO A 97 14.64 -11.46 -6.20
N THR A 98 14.23 -10.65 -5.23
CA THR A 98 14.00 -11.10 -3.85
C THR A 98 12.67 -11.80 -3.63
N VAL A 99 11.78 -11.83 -4.62
CA VAL A 99 10.46 -12.44 -4.46
C VAL A 99 10.57 -13.93 -4.17
N ASN A 100 9.95 -14.33 -3.06
CA ASN A 100 9.79 -15.70 -2.61
C ASN A 100 8.40 -15.90 -1.98
N GLN A 101 8.08 -17.12 -1.59
CA GLN A 101 6.78 -17.45 -1.02
C GLN A 101 6.50 -16.74 0.30
N SER A 102 7.48 -16.67 1.20
CA SER A 102 7.35 -16.00 2.51
C SER A 102 6.96 -14.53 2.36
N ILE A 103 7.65 -13.80 1.47
CA ILE A 103 7.35 -12.40 1.15
C ILE A 103 5.93 -12.25 0.60
N LEU A 104 5.50 -13.13 -0.29
CA LEU A 104 4.17 -13.02 -0.90
C LEU A 104 3.06 -13.44 0.07
N LYS A 105 3.31 -14.37 0.98
CA LYS A 105 2.38 -14.72 2.07
C LYS A 105 2.18 -13.53 3.01
N PHE A 106 3.26 -12.92 3.50
CA PHE A 106 3.11 -11.77 4.39
C PHE A 106 2.40 -10.60 3.72
N LEU A 107 2.77 -10.28 2.48
CA LEU A 107 2.11 -9.21 1.73
C LEU A 107 0.64 -9.52 1.44
N GLY A 108 0.29 -10.78 1.17
CA GLY A 108 -1.08 -11.23 0.98
C GLY A 108 -1.91 -11.13 2.26
N PHE A 109 -1.34 -11.51 3.39
CA PHE A 109 -1.96 -11.39 4.71
C PHE A 109 -2.29 -9.93 5.07
N GLU A 110 -1.31 -9.04 4.95
CA GLU A 110 -1.53 -7.62 5.19
C GLU A 110 -2.54 -6.99 4.24
N GLN A 111 -2.55 -7.47 2.98
CA GLN A 111 -3.48 -6.99 1.97
C GLN A 111 -4.95 -7.27 2.33
N VAL A 112 -5.24 -8.39 3.02
CA VAL A 112 -6.59 -8.70 3.52
C VAL A 112 -7.11 -7.57 4.41
N LEU A 113 -6.33 -7.18 5.42
CA LEU A 113 -6.72 -6.14 6.38
C LEU A 113 -6.79 -4.75 5.73
N LYS A 114 -5.86 -4.44 4.84
CA LYS A 114 -5.85 -3.18 4.09
C LYS A 114 -7.08 -3.04 3.21
N ASN A 115 -7.43 -4.06 2.43
CA ASN A 115 -8.58 -4.03 1.54
C ASN A 115 -9.89 -3.92 2.31
N SER A 116 -9.99 -4.58 3.46
CA SER A 116 -11.20 -4.55 4.29
C SER A 116 -11.55 -3.14 4.77
N LEU A 117 -10.55 -2.29 5.03
CA LEU A 117 -10.75 -0.91 5.45
C LEU A 117 -11.48 -0.07 4.38
N THR A 118 -11.23 -0.32 3.11
CA THR A 118 -11.82 0.47 2.01
C THR A 118 -13.33 0.41 1.94
N GLY A 119 -13.96 -0.60 2.55
CA GLY A 119 -15.40 -0.82 2.43
C GLY A 119 -15.82 -1.49 1.13
N LEU A 120 -14.94 -1.57 0.15
CA LEU A 120 -15.19 -2.19 -1.15
C LEU A 120 -15.13 -3.73 -1.05
N PRO A 121 -15.83 -4.47 -1.94
CA PRO A 121 -15.88 -5.93 -1.92
C PRO A 121 -14.60 -6.53 -2.51
N MET A 122 -13.51 -6.46 -1.77
CA MET A 122 -12.19 -6.96 -2.18
C MET A 122 -11.57 -7.78 -1.06
N GLY A 123 -11.30 -9.04 -1.34
CA GLY A 123 -10.49 -9.92 -0.50
C GLY A 123 -9.00 -9.59 -0.56
N GLY A 124 -8.15 -10.45 -0.07
CA GLY A 124 -6.71 -10.26 -0.08
C GLY A 124 -5.96 -11.31 -0.91
N GLY A 125 -5.01 -10.87 -1.68
CA GLY A 125 -4.11 -11.73 -2.43
C GLY A 125 -2.82 -11.00 -2.79
N LYS A 126 -1.80 -11.76 -3.17
CA LYS A 126 -0.51 -11.22 -3.63
C LYS A 126 0.14 -12.19 -4.60
N GLY A 127 0.89 -11.68 -5.54
CA GLY A 127 1.63 -12.52 -6.47
C GLY A 127 2.92 -11.88 -6.94
N GLY A 128 3.63 -12.60 -7.79
CA GLY A 128 4.85 -12.09 -8.37
C GLY A 128 5.80 -13.16 -8.85
N SER A 129 7.01 -12.72 -9.14
CA SER A 129 8.10 -13.57 -9.64
C SER A 129 9.45 -13.00 -9.21
N ASN A 130 10.45 -13.88 -9.13
CA ASN A 130 11.85 -13.50 -8.98
C ASN A 130 12.48 -12.93 -10.27
N PHE A 131 11.67 -12.57 -11.25
CA PHE A 131 12.07 -11.85 -12.45
C PHE A 131 12.43 -10.39 -12.12
N ASP A 132 13.54 -9.90 -12.67
CA ASP A 132 13.94 -8.49 -12.57
C ASP A 132 13.70 -7.80 -13.92
N PRO A 133 12.70 -6.92 -14.03
CA PRO A 133 12.45 -6.17 -15.26
C PRO A 133 13.47 -5.05 -15.51
N LYS A 134 14.29 -4.71 -14.50
CA LYS A 134 15.26 -3.63 -14.60
C LYS A 134 16.35 -3.97 -15.63
N GLY A 135 16.54 -3.08 -16.58
CA GLY A 135 17.55 -3.26 -17.65
C GLY A 135 17.15 -4.26 -18.74
N LYS A 136 15.93 -4.79 -18.72
CA LYS A 136 15.38 -5.64 -19.77
C LYS A 136 14.74 -4.82 -20.88
N SER A 137 14.82 -5.33 -22.11
CA SER A 137 14.11 -4.73 -23.24
C SER A 137 12.59 -4.91 -23.12
N ASP A 138 11.81 -4.12 -23.84
CA ASP A 138 10.36 -4.27 -23.89
C ASP A 138 9.95 -5.65 -24.42
N ARG A 139 10.74 -6.20 -25.37
CA ARG A 139 10.52 -7.56 -25.92
C ARG A 139 10.73 -8.63 -24.85
N GLU A 140 11.78 -8.55 -24.07
CA GLU A 140 12.06 -9.47 -22.97
C GLU A 140 10.98 -9.42 -21.90
N VAL A 141 10.58 -8.21 -21.46
CA VAL A 141 9.52 -8.02 -20.49
C VAL A 141 8.18 -8.55 -21.02
N MET A 142 7.86 -8.30 -22.28
CA MET A 142 6.65 -8.83 -22.91
C MET A 142 6.67 -10.36 -22.97
N ALA A 143 7.78 -10.97 -23.38
CA ALA A 143 7.93 -12.43 -23.42
C ALA A 143 7.75 -13.07 -22.05
N PHE A 144 8.35 -12.46 -21.01
CA PHE A 144 8.17 -12.88 -19.63
C PHE A 144 6.71 -12.76 -19.18
N CYS A 145 6.07 -11.60 -19.38
CA CYS A 145 4.67 -11.37 -19.00
C CYS A 145 3.71 -12.33 -19.67
N GLN A 146 3.93 -12.64 -20.96
CA GLN A 146 3.11 -13.60 -21.71
C GLN A 146 3.26 -15.01 -21.15
N SER A 147 4.48 -15.44 -20.84
CA SER A 147 4.73 -16.75 -20.22
C SER A 147 4.12 -16.83 -18.82
N PHE A 148 4.32 -15.81 -17.99
CA PHE A 148 3.74 -15.72 -16.65
C PHE A 148 2.21 -15.81 -16.68
N MET A 149 1.57 -15.06 -17.56
CA MET A 149 0.11 -15.05 -17.68
C MET A 149 -0.44 -16.35 -18.27
N SER A 150 0.33 -17.08 -19.07
CA SER A 150 -0.10 -18.38 -19.61
C SER A 150 -0.37 -19.44 -18.55
N GLU A 151 0.27 -19.31 -17.38
CA GLU A 151 -0.05 -20.13 -16.21
C GLU A 151 -1.10 -19.47 -15.32
N LEU A 152 -0.97 -18.17 -15.06
CA LEU A 152 -1.80 -17.46 -14.11
C LEU A 152 -3.27 -17.31 -14.54
N TYR A 153 -3.56 -17.19 -15.86
CA TYR A 153 -4.91 -16.86 -16.36
C TYR A 153 -5.98 -17.86 -15.92
N LYS A 154 -5.63 -19.11 -15.64
CA LYS A 154 -6.54 -20.17 -15.17
C LYS A 154 -7.09 -19.92 -13.77
N HIS A 155 -6.45 -19.05 -13.03
CA HIS A 155 -6.68 -18.84 -11.59
C HIS A 155 -7.21 -17.45 -11.25
N ILE A 156 -7.33 -16.58 -12.24
CA ILE A 156 -7.76 -15.17 -12.07
C ILE A 156 -8.98 -14.85 -12.93
N GLY A 157 -9.66 -13.78 -12.60
CA GLY A 157 -10.85 -13.30 -13.30
C GLY A 157 -11.52 -12.19 -12.50
N LYS A 158 -12.42 -11.45 -13.15
CA LYS A 158 -13.08 -10.26 -12.56
C LYS A 158 -13.79 -10.53 -11.22
N ASP A 159 -14.32 -11.73 -11.03
CA ASP A 159 -15.10 -12.13 -9.85
C ASP A 159 -14.37 -13.17 -8.97
N THR A 160 -13.15 -13.57 -9.36
CA THR A 160 -12.36 -14.59 -8.66
C THR A 160 -11.14 -13.95 -8.00
N ASP A 161 -10.26 -13.38 -8.81
CA ASP A 161 -8.99 -12.81 -8.38
C ASP A 161 -8.54 -11.73 -9.36
N VAL A 162 -8.35 -10.51 -8.87
CA VAL A 162 -8.00 -9.34 -9.68
C VAL A 162 -6.64 -8.78 -9.27
N PRO A 163 -5.55 -9.23 -9.91
CA PRO A 163 -4.22 -8.69 -9.66
C PRO A 163 -4.09 -7.20 -10.06
N ALA A 164 -3.05 -6.56 -9.55
CA ALA A 164 -2.68 -5.18 -9.85
C ALA A 164 -1.17 -5.02 -10.02
N GLY A 165 -0.69 -3.81 -10.26
CA GLY A 165 0.73 -3.49 -10.22
C GLY A 165 1.27 -3.41 -8.80
N ASP A 166 2.59 -3.62 -8.68
CA ASP A 166 3.42 -3.42 -7.49
C ASP A 166 4.87 -3.19 -7.97
N ILE A 167 5.88 -3.33 -7.10
CA ILE A 167 7.30 -3.18 -7.49
C ILE A 167 7.61 -3.99 -8.74
N GLY A 168 8.18 -3.34 -9.75
CA GLY A 168 8.55 -3.97 -11.03
C GLY A 168 7.38 -4.28 -11.97
N VAL A 169 6.14 -3.88 -11.61
CA VAL A 169 4.93 -4.07 -12.44
C VAL A 169 4.18 -2.75 -12.53
N GLY A 170 4.42 -2.03 -13.60
CA GLY A 170 3.73 -0.79 -13.94
C GLY A 170 2.71 -0.97 -15.07
N GLY A 171 2.29 0.15 -15.66
CA GLY A 171 1.30 0.13 -16.74
C GLY A 171 1.73 -0.67 -17.97
N ARG A 172 3.04 -0.72 -18.29
CA ARG A 172 3.60 -1.53 -19.37
C ARG A 172 3.38 -3.02 -19.12
N GLU A 173 3.78 -3.50 -17.95
CA GLU A 173 3.64 -4.91 -17.57
C GLU A 173 2.16 -5.30 -17.48
N ILE A 174 1.32 -4.45 -16.88
CA ILE A 174 -0.13 -4.69 -16.81
C ILE A 174 -0.72 -4.79 -18.23
N GLY A 175 -0.27 -3.96 -19.17
CA GLY A 175 -0.69 -4.03 -20.57
C GLY A 175 -0.35 -5.38 -21.22
N TYR A 176 0.90 -5.86 -21.07
CA TYR A 176 1.32 -7.14 -21.60
C TYR A 176 0.58 -8.33 -20.95
N LEU A 177 0.40 -8.28 -19.63
CA LEU A 177 -0.36 -9.29 -18.88
C LEU A 177 -1.82 -9.33 -19.34
N PHE A 178 -2.48 -8.17 -19.47
CA PHE A 178 -3.86 -8.09 -19.92
C PHE A 178 -4.04 -8.57 -21.36
N GLY A 179 -3.14 -8.18 -22.27
CA GLY A 179 -3.15 -8.63 -23.66
C GLY A 179 -3.09 -10.16 -23.79
N GLN A 180 -2.23 -10.79 -23.00
CA GLN A 180 -2.12 -12.25 -22.97
C GLN A 180 -3.33 -12.92 -22.31
N TYR A 181 -3.86 -12.39 -21.20
CA TYR A 181 -5.09 -12.87 -20.59
C TYR A 181 -6.25 -12.87 -21.59
N LYS A 182 -6.48 -11.72 -22.24
CA LYS A 182 -7.54 -11.57 -23.26
C LYS A 182 -7.37 -12.59 -24.40
N ARG A 183 -6.14 -12.85 -24.86
CA ARG A 183 -5.85 -13.82 -25.92
C ARG A 183 -6.21 -15.24 -25.50
N LEU A 184 -5.86 -15.64 -24.27
CA LEU A 184 -6.06 -17.00 -23.78
C LEU A 184 -7.51 -17.29 -23.36
N SER A 185 -8.12 -16.33 -22.64
CA SER A 185 -9.49 -16.46 -22.12
C SER A 185 -10.57 -16.15 -23.16
N THR A 186 -10.23 -15.40 -24.21
CA THR A 186 -11.17 -14.77 -25.17
C THR A 186 -12.15 -13.77 -24.54
N LEU A 187 -11.87 -13.34 -23.28
CA LEU A 187 -12.70 -12.41 -22.54
C LEU A 187 -12.06 -11.01 -22.49
N PHE A 188 -12.89 -9.99 -22.66
CA PHE A 188 -12.54 -8.60 -22.33
C PHE A 188 -13.32 -8.20 -21.09
N GLU A 189 -12.71 -8.36 -19.93
CA GLU A 189 -13.34 -8.19 -18.63
C GLU A 189 -12.48 -7.38 -17.65
N GLY A 190 -13.04 -7.06 -16.48
CA GLY A 190 -12.40 -6.28 -15.43
C GLY A 190 -11.33 -7.04 -14.61
N VAL A 191 -10.60 -7.96 -15.22
CA VAL A 191 -9.42 -8.59 -14.65
C VAL A 191 -8.24 -7.65 -14.74
N LEU A 192 -7.36 -7.64 -13.75
CA LEU A 192 -6.25 -6.70 -13.58
C LEU A 192 -6.72 -5.25 -13.38
N THR A 193 -6.03 -4.53 -12.50
CA THR A 193 -6.21 -3.07 -12.32
C THR A 193 -4.90 -2.34 -12.51
N GLY A 194 -4.98 -1.03 -12.75
CA GLY A 194 -3.85 -0.24 -13.22
C GLY A 194 -3.67 -0.34 -14.74
N LYS A 195 -4.75 -0.69 -15.44
CA LYS A 195 -4.79 -0.72 -16.91
C LYS A 195 -4.63 0.67 -17.49
N GLY A 196 -4.18 0.74 -18.73
CA GLY A 196 -4.21 1.98 -19.52
C GLY A 196 -5.65 2.42 -19.79
N ILE A 197 -5.87 3.72 -19.89
CA ILE A 197 -7.19 4.32 -20.16
C ILE A 197 -7.86 3.71 -21.40
N PRO A 198 -7.13 3.46 -22.53
CA PRO A 198 -7.76 2.90 -23.74
C PRO A 198 -8.38 1.50 -23.58
N PHE A 199 -8.04 0.77 -22.51
CA PHE A 199 -8.53 -0.60 -22.29
C PHE A 199 -9.09 -0.84 -20.89
N GLY A 200 -9.70 0.17 -20.29
CA GLY A 200 -10.50 0.06 -19.07
C GLY A 200 -9.81 0.51 -17.79
N GLY A 201 -8.75 1.28 -17.90
CA GLY A 201 -8.14 1.95 -16.75
C GLY A 201 -8.99 3.08 -16.18
N SER A 202 -8.73 3.46 -14.94
CA SER A 202 -9.40 4.57 -14.25
C SER A 202 -8.55 5.82 -14.24
N LEU A 203 -9.16 6.98 -14.45
CA LEU A 203 -8.58 8.28 -14.12
C LEU A 203 -8.32 8.36 -12.61
N ALA A 204 -7.50 9.32 -12.20
CA ALA A 204 -7.06 9.54 -10.83
C ALA A 204 -6.31 8.35 -10.17
N ARG A 205 -5.98 7.27 -10.91
CA ARG A 205 -5.27 6.11 -10.33
C ARG A 205 -3.83 6.44 -9.95
N THR A 206 -3.15 7.28 -10.74
CA THR A 206 -1.77 7.71 -10.49
C THR A 206 -1.69 8.54 -9.23
N GLU A 207 -2.64 9.42 -9.04
CA GLU A 207 -2.74 10.37 -7.92
C GLU A 207 -3.24 9.72 -6.63
N ALA A 208 -3.97 8.63 -6.75
CA ALA A 208 -4.82 8.07 -5.70
C ALA A 208 -4.15 7.81 -4.36
N THR A 209 -2.91 7.34 -4.35
CA THR A 209 -2.22 7.04 -3.08
C THR A 209 -1.83 8.33 -2.36
N GLY A 210 -1.26 9.28 -3.07
CA GLY A 210 -0.86 10.59 -2.52
C GLY A 210 -2.08 11.42 -2.11
N TYR A 211 -3.12 11.47 -2.93
CA TYR A 211 -4.37 12.17 -2.61
C TYR A 211 -5.07 11.53 -1.41
N GLY A 212 -5.18 10.21 -1.40
CA GLY A 212 -5.79 9.46 -0.29
C GLY A 212 -5.07 9.70 1.04
N LEU A 213 -3.73 9.70 1.02
CA LEU A 213 -2.90 10.03 2.19
C LEU A 213 -3.28 11.40 2.78
N VAL A 214 -3.45 12.41 1.94
CA VAL A 214 -3.75 13.77 2.39
C VAL A 214 -5.20 13.87 2.86
N TYR A 215 -6.14 13.17 2.24
CA TYR A 215 -7.53 13.16 2.69
C TYR A 215 -7.68 12.55 4.09
N ILE A 216 -7.05 11.39 4.35
CA ILE A 216 -7.15 10.77 5.68
C ILE A 216 -6.37 11.56 6.73
N LEU A 217 -5.26 12.19 6.36
CA LEU A 217 -4.53 13.12 7.22
C LEU A 217 -5.44 14.28 7.66
N ASP A 218 -6.15 14.90 6.72
CA ASP A 218 -7.07 16.02 7.00
C ASP A 218 -8.20 15.60 7.95
N GLU A 219 -8.77 14.40 7.76
CA GLU A 219 -9.77 13.87 8.69
C GLU A 219 -9.19 13.58 10.08
N MET A 220 -7.98 13.02 10.17
CA MET A 220 -7.27 12.83 11.45
C MET A 220 -7.02 14.16 12.16
N LEU A 221 -6.60 15.18 11.44
CA LEU A 221 -6.37 16.49 12.01
C LEU A 221 -7.66 17.12 12.55
N LYS A 222 -8.74 17.08 11.77
CA LYS A 222 -10.07 17.59 12.19
C LYS A 222 -10.59 16.91 13.45
N ALA A 223 -10.48 15.59 13.54
CA ALA A 223 -10.90 14.83 14.71
C ALA A 223 -10.11 15.21 15.98
N ASN A 224 -8.91 15.76 15.81
CA ASN A 224 -8.05 16.23 16.90
C ASN A 224 -8.02 17.78 17.03
N ASN A 225 -9.04 18.47 16.52
CA ASN A 225 -9.18 19.94 16.56
C ASN A 225 -7.97 20.68 15.95
N LYS A 226 -7.41 20.12 14.89
CA LYS A 226 -6.31 20.70 14.12
C LYS A 226 -6.73 20.85 12.65
N GLU A 227 -5.97 21.63 11.90
CA GLU A 227 -6.19 21.83 10.47
C GLU A 227 -4.90 21.64 9.67
N LEU A 228 -5.01 21.26 8.41
CA LEU A 228 -3.88 21.14 7.48
C LEU A 228 -3.47 22.50 6.91
N LYS A 229 -4.43 23.40 6.71
CA LYS A 229 -4.21 24.72 6.12
C LYS A 229 -3.18 25.53 6.91
N GLY A 230 -2.20 26.11 6.22
CA GLY A 230 -1.14 26.91 6.81
C GLY A 230 -0.06 26.12 7.55
N LYS A 231 -0.14 24.79 7.61
CA LYS A 231 0.88 23.94 8.26
C LYS A 231 2.10 23.73 7.35
N THR A 232 3.24 23.65 7.99
CA THR A 232 4.52 23.32 7.32
C THR A 232 4.67 21.80 7.28
N VAL A 233 4.87 21.28 6.08
CA VAL A 233 4.92 19.83 5.83
C VAL A 233 6.25 19.44 5.17
N VAL A 234 6.83 18.36 5.65
CA VAL A 234 7.97 17.65 5.02
C VAL A 234 7.48 16.35 4.45
N VAL A 235 7.86 16.06 3.20
CA VAL A 235 7.49 14.82 2.49
C VAL A 235 8.77 14.09 2.09
N THR A 236 8.90 12.81 2.42
CA THR A 236 10.03 12.02 1.91
C THR A 236 9.69 11.35 0.59
N GLY A 237 10.73 11.13 -0.21
CA GLY A 237 10.56 10.60 -1.57
C GLY A 237 10.27 11.69 -2.60
N SER A 238 10.33 11.26 -3.84
CA SER A 238 10.04 12.07 -5.04
C SER A 238 9.42 11.23 -6.16
N GLY A 239 8.83 10.10 -5.79
CA GLY A 239 8.01 9.25 -6.67
C GLY A 239 6.54 9.64 -6.64
N ASN A 240 5.68 8.85 -7.29
CA ASN A 240 4.25 9.11 -7.42
C ASN A 240 3.56 9.49 -6.10
N VAL A 241 3.75 8.68 -5.04
CA VAL A 241 3.08 8.95 -3.76
C VAL A 241 3.46 10.31 -3.21
N ALA A 242 4.76 10.64 -3.20
CA ALA A 242 5.26 11.91 -2.71
C ALA A 242 4.78 13.10 -3.54
N ILE A 243 4.89 13.03 -4.87
CA ILE A 243 4.50 14.11 -5.79
C ILE A 243 3.01 14.45 -5.60
N TYR A 244 2.14 13.45 -5.60
CA TYR A 244 0.71 13.70 -5.49
C TYR A 244 0.24 13.99 -4.06
N ALA A 245 0.97 13.55 -3.03
CA ALA A 245 0.77 14.04 -1.68
C ALA A 245 1.12 15.53 -1.55
N ILE A 246 2.25 15.96 -2.14
CA ILE A 246 2.63 17.37 -2.20
C ILE A 246 1.54 18.20 -2.90
N GLU A 247 1.12 17.78 -4.08
CA GLU A 247 0.10 18.50 -4.88
C GLU A 247 -1.21 18.65 -4.10
N LYS A 248 -1.74 17.57 -3.55
CA LYS A 248 -3.01 17.62 -2.82
C LYS A 248 -2.90 18.42 -1.52
N ALA A 249 -1.80 18.30 -0.78
CA ALA A 249 -1.59 19.07 0.44
C ALA A 249 -1.50 20.58 0.14
N GLN A 250 -0.84 20.98 -0.93
CA GLN A 250 -0.81 22.37 -1.38
C GLN A 250 -2.20 22.87 -1.82
N GLN A 251 -2.98 22.07 -2.54
CA GLN A 251 -4.37 22.39 -2.88
C GLN A 251 -5.23 22.64 -1.63
N LEU A 252 -4.96 21.94 -0.54
CA LEU A 252 -5.64 22.14 0.75
C LEU A 252 -5.00 23.21 1.64
N GLY A 253 -4.02 23.95 1.11
CA GLY A 253 -3.42 25.12 1.75
C GLY A 253 -2.26 24.84 2.69
N ALA A 254 -1.65 23.65 2.65
CA ALA A 254 -0.41 23.37 3.35
C ALA A 254 0.82 23.95 2.63
N LYS A 255 1.87 24.22 3.38
CA LYS A 255 3.17 24.65 2.84
C LYS A 255 4.16 23.49 2.89
N ILE A 256 4.49 22.92 1.74
CA ILE A 256 5.49 21.85 1.65
C ILE A 256 6.88 22.50 1.55
N VAL A 257 7.78 22.20 2.46
CA VAL A 257 9.11 22.87 2.52
C VAL A 257 10.27 21.96 2.14
N ALA A 258 10.06 20.63 2.09
CA ALA A 258 11.15 19.71 1.74
C ALA A 258 10.62 18.42 1.12
N LEU A 259 11.45 17.83 0.24
CA LEU A 259 11.32 16.48 -0.29
C LEU A 259 12.70 15.87 -0.53
N CYS A 260 12.78 14.56 -0.72
CA CYS A 260 14.05 13.85 -0.92
C CYS A 260 13.99 12.79 -2.02
N ASP A 261 15.17 12.33 -2.42
CA ASP A 261 15.37 11.03 -3.09
C ASP A 261 16.47 10.24 -2.36
N SER A 262 16.95 9.15 -2.97
CA SER A 262 17.95 8.28 -2.35
C SER A 262 19.33 8.96 -2.15
N ASN A 263 19.58 10.08 -2.82
CA ASN A 263 20.89 10.74 -2.79
C ASN A 263 20.92 11.93 -1.83
N GLY A 264 19.77 12.54 -1.54
CA GLY A 264 19.72 13.71 -0.67
C GLY A 264 18.34 14.36 -0.65
N TYR A 265 18.26 15.54 -0.08
CA TYR A 265 17.00 16.25 0.07
C TYR A 265 17.12 17.73 -0.34
N VAL A 266 15.99 18.28 -0.72
CA VAL A 266 15.82 19.71 -1.04
C VAL A 266 14.99 20.34 0.07
N TYR A 267 15.42 21.52 0.51
CA TYR A 267 14.69 22.42 1.39
C TYR A 267 14.45 23.76 0.67
N ASP A 268 13.22 24.25 0.71
CA ASP A 268 12.84 25.58 0.21
C ASP A 268 11.91 26.25 1.22
N GLU A 269 12.42 27.30 1.88
CA GLU A 269 11.63 28.03 2.87
C GLU A 269 10.40 28.73 2.27
N ASN A 270 10.40 29.02 0.96
CA ASN A 270 9.27 29.64 0.28
C ASN A 270 8.19 28.62 -0.12
N GLY A 271 8.51 27.33 -0.03
CA GLY A 271 7.65 26.21 -0.39
C GLY A 271 8.02 25.59 -1.73
N ILE A 272 7.91 24.26 -1.77
CA ILE A 272 8.23 23.44 -2.96
C ILE A 272 7.25 23.74 -4.09
N GLN A 273 7.78 23.96 -5.29
CA GLN A 273 7.01 24.13 -6.53
C GLN A 273 6.78 22.75 -7.16
N VAL A 274 5.59 22.19 -6.98
CA VAL A 274 5.29 20.82 -7.42
C VAL A 274 5.44 20.62 -8.93
N ASP A 275 5.14 21.63 -9.74
CA ASP A 275 5.26 21.52 -11.20
C ASP A 275 6.73 21.36 -11.63
N VAL A 276 7.67 22.03 -10.93
CA VAL A 276 9.12 21.84 -11.15
C VAL A 276 9.53 20.41 -10.78
N VAL A 277 8.99 19.86 -9.68
CA VAL A 277 9.26 18.48 -9.26
C VAL A 277 8.72 17.50 -10.31
N LYS A 278 7.51 17.71 -10.81
CA LYS A 278 6.91 16.87 -11.88
C LYS A 278 7.76 16.87 -13.15
N ASP A 279 8.19 18.04 -13.60
CA ASP A 279 9.06 18.12 -14.79
C ASP A 279 10.38 17.36 -14.59
N ILE A 280 11.01 17.51 -13.43
CA ILE A 280 12.26 16.81 -13.10
C ILE A 280 12.05 15.29 -13.06
N LYS A 281 11.01 14.82 -12.36
CA LYS A 281 10.85 13.39 -12.03
C LYS A 281 10.08 12.60 -13.10
N GLU A 282 8.99 13.15 -13.60
CA GLU A 282 8.08 12.45 -14.52
C GLU A 282 8.50 12.64 -15.99
N VAL A 283 8.94 13.86 -16.36
CA VAL A 283 9.29 14.17 -17.74
C VAL A 283 10.76 13.87 -18.00
N LYS A 284 11.68 14.49 -17.23
CA LYS A 284 13.12 14.38 -17.46
C LYS A 284 13.80 13.21 -16.76
N ARG A 285 13.10 12.57 -15.82
CA ARG A 285 13.60 11.42 -15.03
C ARG A 285 14.96 11.64 -14.37
N GLN A 286 15.17 12.87 -13.90
CA GLN A 286 16.40 13.32 -13.23
C GLN A 286 16.31 13.17 -11.71
N ARG A 287 17.42 13.43 -11.02
CA ARG A 287 17.52 13.48 -9.57
C ARG A 287 16.95 14.78 -9.01
N ILE A 288 16.49 14.74 -7.73
CA ILE A 288 15.88 15.92 -7.10
C ILE A 288 16.87 17.05 -6.86
N SER A 289 18.17 16.78 -6.88
CA SER A 289 19.22 17.80 -6.83
C SER A 289 19.07 18.89 -7.91
N GLU A 290 18.48 18.54 -9.08
CA GLU A 290 18.17 19.49 -10.15
C GLU A 290 17.18 20.58 -9.74
N TYR A 291 16.40 20.36 -8.71
CA TYR A 291 15.45 21.35 -8.20
C TYR A 291 16.18 22.62 -7.72
N ALA A 292 17.26 22.49 -6.97
CA ALA A 292 18.05 23.62 -6.48
C ALA A 292 18.76 24.37 -7.60
N ASN A 293 19.01 23.74 -8.76
CA ASN A 293 19.54 24.41 -9.94
C ASN A 293 18.51 25.30 -10.65
N ARG A 294 17.21 25.06 -10.42
CA ARG A 294 16.09 25.74 -11.09
C ARG A 294 15.39 26.77 -10.20
N VAL A 295 15.42 26.56 -8.90
CA VAL A 295 14.73 27.38 -7.91
C VAL A 295 15.76 27.97 -6.97
N SER A 296 15.99 29.27 -7.09
CA SER A 296 17.09 29.98 -6.40
C SER A 296 16.97 30.04 -4.88
N SER A 297 15.73 29.91 -4.34
CA SER A 297 15.49 29.83 -2.88
C SER A 297 15.79 28.45 -2.29
N ALA A 298 15.86 27.44 -3.13
CA ALA A 298 16.05 26.07 -2.68
C ALA A 298 17.52 25.75 -2.37
N LYS A 299 17.70 24.87 -1.36
CA LYS A 299 19.01 24.31 -0.98
C LYS A 299 18.95 22.80 -1.10
N TYR A 300 19.94 22.22 -1.77
CA TYR A 300 20.13 20.77 -1.81
C TYR A 300 21.17 20.36 -0.76
N THR A 301 20.88 19.30 -0.06
CA THR A 301 21.80 18.66 0.89
C THR A 301 21.93 17.18 0.53
N GLU A 302 23.16 16.73 0.33
CA GLU A 302 23.46 15.32 0.04
C GLU A 302 23.33 14.46 1.31
N GLY A 303 22.87 13.22 1.14
CA GLY A 303 22.72 12.25 2.23
C GLY A 303 21.38 12.33 2.96
N LYS A 304 21.34 11.71 4.14
CA LYS A 304 20.15 11.63 4.98
C LYS A 304 20.06 12.83 5.92
N GLY A 305 18.89 13.02 6.56
CA GLY A 305 18.70 14.03 7.59
C GLY A 305 17.51 14.97 7.38
N ILE A 306 16.66 14.68 6.40
CA ILE A 306 15.45 15.48 6.11
C ILE A 306 14.53 15.64 7.34
N TRP A 307 14.51 14.68 8.26
CA TRP A 307 13.78 14.75 9.54
C TRP A 307 14.28 15.82 10.51
N ASN A 308 15.44 16.42 10.28
CA ASN A 308 15.95 17.57 11.05
C ASN A 308 15.31 18.89 10.63
N ILE A 309 14.59 18.93 9.51
CA ILE A 309 13.89 20.13 9.05
C ILE A 309 12.65 20.32 9.93
N LYS A 310 12.53 21.53 10.50
CA LYS A 310 11.38 21.87 11.34
C LYS A 310 10.09 21.82 10.51
N CYS A 311 9.12 21.07 10.98
CA CYS A 311 7.80 20.93 10.35
C CYS A 311 6.72 20.63 11.39
N ASP A 312 5.47 20.94 11.02
CA ASP A 312 4.29 20.57 11.77
C ASP A 312 3.88 19.13 11.50
N ILE A 313 4.03 18.69 10.26
CA ILE A 313 3.56 17.40 9.75
C ILE A 313 4.66 16.74 8.92
N TYR A 314 4.83 15.44 9.07
CA TYR A 314 5.80 14.64 8.32
C TYR A 314 5.13 13.48 7.58
N LEU A 315 5.37 13.38 6.28
CA LEU A 315 4.77 12.36 5.40
C LEU A 315 5.86 11.45 4.81
N PRO A 316 6.11 10.29 5.41
CA PRO A 316 7.07 9.33 4.88
C PRO A 316 6.48 8.59 3.67
N CYS A 317 6.96 8.95 2.46
CA CYS A 317 6.44 8.49 1.18
C CYS A 317 7.48 7.78 0.30
N ALA A 318 8.68 7.48 0.80
CA ALA A 318 9.76 6.90 0.01
C ALA A 318 9.82 5.36 0.13
N THR A 319 10.44 4.85 1.18
CA THR A 319 10.76 3.42 1.29
C THR A 319 10.50 2.87 2.70
N GLN A 320 10.45 1.54 2.79
CA GLN A 320 10.34 0.84 4.06
C GLN A 320 11.50 1.20 5.01
N ASN A 321 11.19 1.36 6.31
CA ASN A 321 12.15 1.65 7.39
C ASN A 321 13.02 2.90 7.15
N GLU A 322 12.49 3.92 6.46
CA GLU A 322 13.21 5.18 6.24
C GLU A 322 13.26 6.09 7.46
N LEU A 323 12.25 6.01 8.33
CA LEU A 323 12.17 6.76 9.59
C LEU A 323 12.47 5.83 10.77
N ASP A 324 13.67 5.95 11.30
CA ASP A 324 14.13 5.23 12.48
C ASP A 324 13.89 6.02 13.78
N LEU A 325 14.29 5.45 14.91
CA LEU A 325 14.13 6.07 16.23
C LEU A 325 14.81 7.43 16.35
N ASP A 326 15.99 7.61 15.74
CA ASP A 326 16.72 8.87 15.82
C ASP A 326 16.01 9.96 15.01
N GLY A 327 15.49 9.61 13.83
CA GLY A 327 14.63 10.48 13.05
C GLY A 327 13.34 10.86 13.80
N ALA A 328 12.70 9.90 14.46
CA ALA A 328 11.50 10.16 15.27
C ALA A 328 11.78 11.10 16.44
N LYS A 329 12.91 10.96 17.14
CA LYS A 329 13.35 11.89 18.20
C LYS A 329 13.57 13.30 17.66
N ALA A 330 14.19 13.42 16.48
CA ALA A 330 14.40 14.72 15.84
C ALA A 330 13.06 15.39 15.48
N LEU A 331 12.10 14.66 14.94
CA LEU A 331 10.77 15.18 14.62
C LEU A 331 10.04 15.69 15.87
N VAL A 332 10.05 14.93 16.96
CA VAL A 332 9.44 15.36 18.24
C VAL A 332 10.13 16.62 18.78
N ALA A 333 11.46 16.63 18.79
CA ALA A 333 12.22 17.79 19.26
C ALA A 333 11.96 19.05 18.41
N ASN A 334 11.67 18.91 17.13
CA ASN A 334 11.32 19.99 16.20
C ASN A 334 9.85 20.43 16.27
N GLY A 335 9.02 19.79 17.10
CA GLY A 335 7.62 20.12 17.29
C GLY A 335 6.67 19.53 16.25
N CYS A 336 7.08 18.50 15.51
CA CYS A 336 6.19 17.75 14.62
C CYS A 336 5.08 17.10 15.44
N PHE A 337 3.82 17.40 15.11
CA PHE A 337 2.67 16.88 15.87
C PHE A 337 1.87 15.82 15.10
N ALA A 338 2.16 15.57 13.84
CA ALA A 338 1.46 14.54 13.05
C ALA A 338 2.39 13.85 12.04
N VAL A 339 2.23 12.54 11.94
CA VAL A 339 2.88 11.70 10.93
C VAL A 339 1.81 10.85 10.25
N ALA A 340 1.82 10.79 8.91
CA ALA A 340 0.95 9.89 8.15
C ALA A 340 1.76 9.19 7.05
N GLU A 341 1.71 7.87 7.03
CA GLU A 341 2.55 7.04 6.17
C GLU A 341 2.01 6.92 4.74
N GLY A 342 2.76 7.39 3.75
CA GLY A 342 2.46 7.20 2.33
C GLY A 342 3.05 5.91 1.76
N ALA A 343 4.23 5.52 2.22
CA ALA A 343 4.86 4.25 1.85
C ALA A 343 4.32 3.07 2.69
N ASN A 344 4.73 1.87 2.35
CA ASN A 344 4.43 0.69 3.18
C ASN A 344 5.49 0.55 4.27
N MET A 345 5.07 0.60 5.54
CA MET A 345 5.92 0.49 6.72
C MET A 345 7.19 1.35 6.66
N PRO A 346 7.09 2.66 6.37
CA PRO A 346 8.26 3.52 6.27
C PRO A 346 8.87 3.86 7.64
N THR A 347 8.08 3.75 8.71
CA THR A 347 8.48 4.04 10.09
C THR A 347 8.77 2.72 10.82
N THR A 348 9.93 2.62 11.48
CA THR A 348 10.24 1.43 12.28
C THR A 348 9.29 1.31 13.48
N LEU A 349 9.11 0.10 13.98
CA LEU A 349 8.22 -0.16 15.12
C LEU A 349 8.60 0.67 16.36
N GLU A 350 9.90 0.77 16.65
CA GLU A 350 10.44 1.58 17.75
C GLU A 350 10.13 3.08 17.56
N ALA A 351 10.30 3.58 16.34
CA ALA A 351 9.99 4.96 15.99
C ALA A 351 8.48 5.25 16.11
N THR A 352 7.64 4.34 15.63
CA THR A 352 6.17 4.45 15.76
C THR A 352 5.76 4.55 17.22
N LYS A 353 6.27 3.65 18.06
CA LYS A 353 5.98 3.65 19.50
C LYS A 353 6.44 4.95 20.15
N TYR A 354 7.66 5.41 19.87
CA TYR A 354 8.20 6.64 20.39
C TYR A 354 7.34 7.87 20.00
N LEU A 355 6.93 7.97 18.74
CA LEU A 355 6.05 9.05 18.26
C LEU A 355 4.73 9.06 19.01
N GLN A 356 4.07 7.91 19.16
CA GLN A 356 2.80 7.79 19.89
C GLN A 356 2.95 8.14 21.38
N GLU A 357 3.99 7.66 22.05
CA GLU A 357 4.26 7.96 23.47
C GLU A 357 4.55 9.44 23.72
N ASN A 358 5.01 10.17 22.70
CA ASN A 358 5.24 11.62 22.77
C ASN A 358 4.08 12.47 22.20
N GLY A 359 2.90 11.87 22.04
CA GLY A 359 1.67 12.57 21.65
C GLY A 359 1.60 13.01 20.18
N VAL A 360 2.44 12.44 19.32
CA VAL A 360 2.37 12.69 17.87
C VAL A 360 1.20 11.87 17.29
N LEU A 361 0.30 12.52 16.56
CA LEU A 361 -0.77 11.85 15.83
C LEU A 361 -0.16 10.99 14.74
N PHE A 362 -0.41 9.69 14.77
CA PHE A 362 0.23 8.74 13.85
C PHE A 362 -0.80 7.94 13.07
N MET A 363 -0.83 8.08 11.74
CA MET A 363 -1.68 7.30 10.84
C MET A 363 -0.87 6.24 10.10
N PRO A 364 -1.15 4.94 10.33
CA PRO A 364 -0.37 3.86 9.73
C PRO A 364 -0.65 3.69 8.24
N GLY A 365 0.36 3.24 7.49
CA GLY A 365 0.34 3.08 6.05
C GLY A 365 -0.83 2.24 5.53
N LYS A 366 -1.22 1.17 6.22
CA LYS A 366 -2.35 0.33 5.78
C LYS A 366 -3.69 1.08 5.67
N ALA A 367 -3.86 2.16 6.45
CA ALA A 367 -5.01 3.05 6.36
C ALA A 367 -4.70 4.22 5.41
N SER A 368 -3.60 4.93 5.63
CA SER A 368 -3.31 6.17 4.92
C SER A 368 -2.91 5.98 3.45
N ASN A 369 -2.28 4.89 3.08
CA ASN A 369 -1.93 4.63 1.67
C ASN A 369 -2.97 3.75 0.93
N ALA A 370 -4.15 3.55 1.52
CA ALA A 370 -5.22 2.77 0.93
C ALA A 370 -5.88 3.44 -0.30
N GLY A 371 -5.53 4.69 -0.61
CA GLY A 371 -6.08 5.40 -1.78
C GLY A 371 -5.84 4.66 -3.09
N GLY A 372 -4.65 4.12 -3.30
CA GLY A 372 -4.32 3.38 -4.51
C GLY A 372 -5.20 2.14 -4.72
N VAL A 373 -5.40 1.33 -3.68
CA VAL A 373 -6.26 0.15 -3.77
C VAL A 373 -7.73 0.53 -3.83
N SER A 374 -8.13 1.64 -3.21
CA SER A 374 -9.48 2.18 -3.31
C SER A 374 -9.84 2.52 -4.76
N VAL A 375 -8.99 3.28 -5.47
CA VAL A 375 -9.23 3.58 -6.89
C VAL A 375 -9.09 2.33 -7.76
N SER A 376 -8.28 1.34 -7.38
CA SER A 376 -8.30 0.03 -8.05
C SER A 376 -9.65 -0.67 -7.91
N GLY A 377 -10.32 -0.57 -6.77
CA GLY A 377 -11.69 -1.07 -6.58
C GLY A 377 -12.73 -0.26 -7.39
N LEU A 378 -12.55 1.06 -7.48
CA LEU A 378 -13.36 1.90 -8.35
C LEU A 378 -13.17 1.57 -9.84
N GLU A 379 -11.94 1.21 -10.27
CA GLU A 379 -11.67 0.72 -11.62
C GLU A 379 -12.45 -0.58 -11.90
N GLN A 380 -12.48 -1.52 -10.94
CA GLN A 380 -13.29 -2.74 -11.06
C GLN A 380 -14.79 -2.38 -11.22
N SER A 381 -15.31 -1.43 -10.43
CA SER A 381 -16.70 -0.99 -10.52
C SER A 381 -17.01 -0.39 -11.88
N GLN A 382 -16.15 0.48 -12.40
CA GLN A 382 -16.27 1.06 -13.74
C GLN A 382 -16.27 -0.03 -14.82
N ASN A 383 -15.38 -1.02 -14.72
CA ASN A 383 -15.29 -2.14 -15.65
C ASN A 383 -16.55 -3.02 -15.61
N ALA A 384 -17.11 -3.29 -14.41
CA ALA A 384 -18.33 -4.07 -14.25
C ALA A 384 -19.55 -3.38 -14.86
N MET A 385 -19.64 -2.06 -14.72
CA MET A 385 -20.71 -1.25 -15.32
C MET A 385 -20.47 -0.96 -16.81
N ARG A 386 -19.25 -1.18 -17.33
CA ARG A 386 -18.82 -0.79 -18.68
C ARG A 386 -18.92 0.72 -18.92
N LEU A 387 -18.64 1.51 -17.90
CA LEU A 387 -18.63 2.97 -17.92
C LEU A 387 -17.26 3.49 -17.46
N SER A 388 -16.98 4.73 -17.81
CA SER A 388 -15.81 5.46 -17.29
C SER A 388 -16.32 6.70 -16.56
N TRP A 389 -15.74 6.97 -15.40
CA TRP A 389 -15.99 8.19 -14.62
C TRP A 389 -14.95 9.25 -14.94
N THR A 390 -15.33 10.53 -14.75
CA THR A 390 -14.39 11.64 -14.84
C THR A 390 -13.37 11.59 -13.69
N PHE A 391 -12.34 12.40 -13.81
CA PHE A 391 -11.33 12.53 -12.74
C PHE A 391 -11.97 12.99 -11.43
N GLU A 392 -12.86 13.98 -11.51
CA GLU A 392 -13.56 14.58 -10.37
C GLU A 392 -14.49 13.56 -9.69
N GLU A 393 -15.22 12.77 -10.46
CA GLU A 393 -16.07 11.70 -9.92
C GLU A 393 -15.26 10.63 -9.16
N VAL A 394 -14.09 10.25 -9.68
CA VAL A 394 -13.20 9.30 -9.00
C VAL A 394 -12.57 9.91 -7.76
N ASP A 395 -12.11 11.17 -7.83
CA ASP A 395 -11.48 11.89 -6.70
C ASP A 395 -12.48 12.12 -5.56
N GLU A 396 -13.74 12.48 -5.86
CA GLU A 396 -14.79 12.64 -4.86
C GLU A 396 -15.10 11.31 -4.15
N LYS A 397 -15.21 10.22 -4.91
CA LYS A 397 -15.38 8.87 -4.33
C LYS A 397 -14.20 8.46 -3.48
N LEU A 398 -12.97 8.73 -3.94
CA LEU A 398 -11.75 8.48 -3.17
C LEU A 398 -11.76 9.24 -1.85
N LYS A 399 -12.11 10.52 -1.87
CA LYS A 399 -12.22 11.35 -0.66
C LYS A 399 -13.23 10.76 0.32
N GLY A 400 -14.40 10.34 -0.16
CA GLY A 400 -15.41 9.66 0.65
C GLY A 400 -14.89 8.38 1.29
N ILE A 401 -14.23 7.52 0.52
CA ILE A 401 -13.64 6.27 1.02
C ILE A 401 -12.58 6.55 2.10
N MET A 402 -11.69 7.51 1.90
CA MET A 402 -10.65 7.83 2.87
C MET A 402 -11.20 8.38 4.18
N LYS A 403 -12.28 9.18 4.12
CA LYS A 403 -13.03 9.62 5.29
C LYS A 403 -13.66 8.45 6.04
N ASP A 404 -14.29 7.54 5.32
CA ASP A 404 -14.91 6.33 5.90
C ASP A 404 -13.85 5.40 6.55
N ILE A 405 -12.66 5.29 5.94
CA ILE A 405 -11.54 4.55 6.53
C ILE A 405 -11.17 5.19 7.88
N PHE A 406 -10.98 6.51 7.91
CA PHE A 406 -10.65 7.21 9.15
C PHE A 406 -11.70 6.98 10.23
N THR A 407 -12.99 7.15 9.90
CA THR A 407 -14.09 6.94 10.84
C THR A 407 -14.05 5.53 11.43
N LYS A 408 -13.89 4.49 10.62
CA LYS A 408 -13.80 3.09 11.09
C LYS A 408 -12.60 2.84 12.00
N VAL A 409 -11.45 3.44 11.65
CA VAL A 409 -10.21 3.32 12.42
C VAL A 409 -10.36 3.99 13.80
N ASP A 410 -10.88 5.19 13.82
CA ASP A 410 -11.10 5.98 15.06
C ASP A 410 -12.15 5.33 15.96
N ASP A 411 -13.28 4.91 15.39
CA ASP A 411 -14.34 4.20 16.12
C ASP A 411 -13.86 2.87 16.71
N ALA A 412 -13.05 2.11 15.97
CA ALA A 412 -12.49 0.86 16.47
C ALA A 412 -11.51 1.10 17.61
N ALA A 413 -10.63 2.10 17.50
CA ALA A 413 -9.72 2.48 18.57
C ALA A 413 -10.49 2.86 19.84
N LYS A 414 -11.52 3.69 19.72
CA LYS A 414 -12.35 4.13 20.86
C LYS A 414 -13.10 2.97 21.52
N ARG A 415 -13.73 2.07 20.75
CA ARG A 415 -14.49 0.93 21.28
C ARG A 415 -13.65 -0.01 22.17
N TYR A 416 -12.36 -0.13 21.89
CA TYR A 416 -11.45 -1.00 22.62
C TYR A 416 -10.51 -0.25 23.58
N GLY A 417 -10.85 1.00 23.95
CA GLY A 417 -10.08 1.79 24.91
C GLY A 417 -8.68 2.19 24.43
N GLN A 418 -8.50 2.27 23.11
CA GLN A 418 -7.26 2.65 22.43
C GLN A 418 -7.40 4.02 21.74
N GLU A 419 -8.15 4.94 22.33
CA GLU A 419 -8.40 6.27 21.74
C GLU A 419 -7.10 6.97 21.32
N GLY A 420 -7.05 7.46 20.07
CA GLY A 420 -5.86 8.06 19.47
C GLY A 420 -4.81 7.08 18.95
N ASN A 421 -4.93 5.79 19.25
CA ASN A 421 -4.06 4.75 18.69
C ASN A 421 -4.62 4.23 17.35
N TYR A 422 -4.36 4.98 16.29
CA TYR A 422 -4.87 4.63 14.94
C TYR A 422 -4.19 3.39 14.34
N VAL A 423 -3.03 2.98 14.87
CA VAL A 423 -2.39 1.70 14.48
C VAL A 423 -3.24 0.52 14.94
N ALA A 424 -3.62 0.51 16.21
CA ALA A 424 -4.52 -0.50 16.76
C ALA A 424 -5.89 -0.42 16.09
N GLY A 425 -6.46 0.79 15.94
CA GLY A 425 -7.74 1.01 15.29
C GLY A 425 -7.80 0.45 13.87
N ALA A 426 -6.76 0.66 13.07
CA ALA A 426 -6.69 0.13 11.70
C ALA A 426 -6.67 -1.42 11.65
N ASN A 427 -5.88 -2.04 12.52
CA ASN A 427 -5.82 -3.49 12.61
C ASN A 427 -7.15 -4.08 13.08
N ILE A 428 -7.75 -3.52 14.14
CA ILE A 428 -9.03 -3.98 14.70
C ILE A 428 -10.16 -3.82 13.69
N ALA A 429 -10.32 -2.64 13.08
CA ALA A 429 -11.38 -2.38 12.10
C ALA A 429 -11.27 -3.31 10.88
N GLY A 430 -10.05 -3.51 10.38
CA GLY A 430 -9.79 -4.43 9.28
C GLY A 430 -10.13 -5.88 9.65
N PHE A 431 -9.68 -6.32 10.80
CA PHE A 431 -9.91 -7.68 11.31
C PHE A 431 -11.40 -7.96 11.54
N GLU A 432 -12.12 -7.10 12.27
CA GLU A 432 -13.53 -7.33 12.61
C GLU A 432 -14.40 -7.53 11.36
N LYS A 433 -14.18 -6.76 10.31
CA LYS A 433 -14.93 -6.93 9.06
C LYS A 433 -14.72 -8.31 8.45
N VAL A 434 -13.46 -8.78 8.40
CA VAL A 434 -13.12 -10.10 7.85
C VAL A 434 -13.65 -11.22 8.74
N ALA A 435 -13.42 -11.14 10.06
CA ALA A 435 -13.88 -12.12 11.03
C ALA A 435 -15.40 -12.27 11.01
N ASN A 436 -16.16 -11.16 10.97
CA ASN A 436 -17.62 -11.20 10.90
C ASN A 436 -18.12 -11.82 9.59
N ALA A 437 -17.46 -11.55 8.47
CA ALA A 437 -17.79 -12.21 7.20
C ALA A 437 -17.53 -13.72 7.26
N MET A 438 -16.37 -14.13 7.80
CA MET A 438 -16.01 -15.54 7.98
C MET A 438 -17.00 -16.29 8.88
N ILE A 439 -17.44 -15.65 9.99
CA ILE A 439 -18.45 -16.23 10.90
C ILE A 439 -19.78 -16.38 10.18
N SER A 440 -20.22 -15.35 9.45
CA SER A 440 -21.53 -15.34 8.76
C SER A 440 -21.61 -16.35 7.62
N GLN A 441 -20.49 -16.64 6.96
CA GLN A 441 -20.40 -17.60 5.86
C GLN A 441 -20.19 -19.05 6.34
N GLY A 442 -19.88 -19.25 7.62
CA GLY A 442 -19.64 -20.56 8.18
C GLY A 442 -18.21 -21.08 7.92
N ILE A 443 -18.05 -22.40 8.04
CA ILE A 443 -16.77 -23.08 7.81
C ILE A 443 -16.79 -23.66 6.40
N VAL A 444 -16.16 -22.94 5.50
CA VAL A 444 -16.07 -23.27 4.06
C VAL A 444 -14.62 -23.38 3.63
#